data_1612a83c859474c7a2d60e4780afd0fe
#
_entry.id   1612a83c859474c7a2d60e4780afd0fe
#
_cell.length_a   1.000
_cell.length_b   1.000
_cell.length_c   1.000
_cell.angle_alpha   90.00
_cell.angle_beta   90.00
_cell.angle_gamma   90.00
#
_symmetry.space_group_name_H-M   'P 1'
#
loop_
_entity.id
_entity.type
_entity.pdbx_description
1 polymer ?
#
loop_
_entity_poly.entity_id
_entity_poly.type
_entity_poly.pdbx_seq_one_letter_code
_entity_poly.pdbx_strand_id
1 'polypeptide(L)'
;MQTAVSPGEFRRYAAPGVLGMIGISCYILADTFFVAKGTGSLGLAALNIAIPAYNLMNGLGLMVGVGGATHYSLCRAQGDAVEADRTFTHTLLLGLCIALLFVLTGTFGVVPLSRLLGANAETLDMTAVYLRLLLCFAPFFVTNNVMIAFVRNDGEPGRAMAGMIAGSLFNIVFDWVFIFPCGLGMFGAALATGASPLVSLLVLSGHLRRPSRGFHLRREHLRPRLLPRICAPGLSSLVSELASGITLLLINLVLLRIAGNTAVAAYGVIANLALVESAIFTGLSTGVQPLISRSAEADRRRLLRWTVTTALAISALMYVLVFVFASPITAVFNSEHDPALAASAVPGLRIYFAGFLAACINIIAAAYFSAAGQASRGFIISLVRSIIAIPPVLFALSALLGVTGVWLTFPAVEALACALSLLFILRSPK
;
A
#
# COMPACT_ATOMS: atom_id res chain seq x y z
N MET A 1 -35.22 2.25 -5.97
CA MET A 1 -34.47 3.31 -6.68
C MET A 1 -33.22 3.63 -5.87
N GLN A 2 -32.02 3.33 -6.40
CA GLN A 2 -30.79 3.77 -5.78
C GLN A 2 -30.72 5.30 -5.92
N THR A 3 -30.67 6.00 -4.79
CA THR A 3 -30.50 7.46 -4.79
C THR A 3 -29.13 7.79 -5.37
N ALA A 4 -29.05 8.80 -6.26
CA ALA A 4 -27.80 9.25 -6.84
C ALA A 4 -26.78 9.62 -5.74
N VAL A 5 -25.52 9.22 -5.91
CA VAL A 5 -24.47 9.49 -4.94
C VAL A 5 -24.28 10.99 -4.75
N SER A 6 -24.33 11.46 -3.51
CA SER A 6 -24.16 12.87 -3.16
C SER A 6 -22.69 13.24 -2.91
N PRO A 7 -22.29 14.53 -3.06
CA PRO A 7 -20.95 14.99 -2.68
C PRO A 7 -20.63 14.76 -1.18
N GLY A 8 -21.64 14.82 -0.32
CA GLY A 8 -21.48 14.51 1.11
C GLY A 8 -21.11 13.05 1.36
N GLU A 9 -21.77 12.14 0.65
CA GLU A 9 -21.46 10.71 0.71
C GLU A 9 -20.06 10.42 0.17
N PHE A 10 -19.66 11.05 -0.94
CA PHE A 10 -18.30 10.94 -1.46
C PHE A 10 -17.26 11.34 -0.40
N ARG A 11 -17.41 12.51 0.26
CA ARG A 11 -16.49 12.96 1.31
C ARG A 11 -16.47 12.01 2.51
N ARG A 12 -17.61 11.45 2.90
CA ARG A 12 -17.72 10.48 4.01
C ARG A 12 -16.88 9.24 3.80
N TYR A 13 -16.60 8.86 2.56
CA TYR A 13 -15.78 7.71 2.22
C TYR A 13 -14.34 8.09 1.85
N ALA A 14 -14.14 9.16 1.08
CA ALA A 14 -12.84 9.61 0.62
C ALA A 14 -11.92 10.06 1.76
N ALA A 15 -12.41 10.96 2.64
CA ALA A 15 -11.59 11.52 3.71
C ALA A 15 -11.07 10.47 4.72
N PRO A 16 -11.91 9.53 5.24
CA PRO A 16 -11.40 8.46 6.10
C PRO A 16 -10.40 7.55 5.41
N GLY A 17 -10.57 7.27 4.11
CA GLY A 17 -9.61 6.49 3.34
C GLY A 17 -8.23 7.15 3.32
N VAL A 18 -8.18 8.43 2.97
CA VAL A 18 -6.94 9.22 2.93
C VAL A 18 -6.29 9.31 4.31
N LEU A 19 -7.05 9.70 5.34
CA LEU A 19 -6.52 9.86 6.70
C LEU A 19 -5.98 8.55 7.28
N GLY A 20 -6.67 7.43 7.03
CA GLY A 20 -6.21 6.12 7.47
C GLY A 20 -4.87 5.73 6.82
N MET A 21 -4.70 5.99 5.53
CA MET A 21 -3.47 5.68 4.81
C MET A 21 -2.32 6.62 5.17
N ILE A 22 -2.59 7.89 5.46
CA ILE A 22 -1.59 8.81 6.02
C ILE A 22 -1.09 8.28 7.38
N GLY A 23 -2.00 7.80 8.25
CA GLY A 23 -1.62 7.18 9.51
C GLY A 23 -0.66 6.00 9.33
N ILE A 24 -0.93 5.14 8.35
CA ILE A 24 -0.03 4.02 7.99
C ILE A 24 1.34 4.53 7.52
N SER A 25 1.39 5.55 6.65
CA SER A 25 2.66 6.10 6.18
C SER A 25 3.47 6.70 7.33
N CYS A 26 2.81 7.40 8.26
CA CYS A 26 3.48 7.98 9.43
C CYS A 26 4.12 6.92 10.32
N TYR A 27 3.43 5.79 10.56
CA TYR A 27 4.05 4.75 11.38
C TYR A 27 5.21 4.05 10.68
N ILE A 28 5.15 3.82 9.37
CA ILE A 28 6.25 3.21 8.61
C ILE A 28 7.52 4.09 8.71
N LEU A 29 7.36 5.41 8.58
CA LEU A 29 8.47 6.35 8.74
C LEU A 29 9.01 6.37 10.18
N ALA A 30 8.13 6.35 11.19
CA ALA A 30 8.51 6.32 12.59
C ALA A 30 9.23 5.02 12.97
N ASP A 31 8.72 3.85 12.53
CA ASP A 31 9.34 2.54 12.74
C ASP A 31 10.77 2.51 12.18
N THR A 32 10.94 2.94 10.92
CA THR A 32 12.27 3.05 10.28
C THR A 32 13.20 3.95 11.08
N PHE A 33 12.72 5.10 11.58
CA PHE A 33 13.49 6.02 12.39
C PHE A 33 13.91 5.42 13.74
N PHE A 34 12.98 4.80 14.47
CA PHE A 34 13.26 4.21 15.77
C PHE A 34 14.18 2.99 15.67
N VAL A 35 13.99 2.15 14.66
CA VAL A 35 14.91 1.02 14.39
C VAL A 35 16.30 1.54 14.09
N ALA A 36 16.46 2.52 13.20
CA ALA A 36 17.78 3.10 12.88
C ALA A 36 18.46 3.68 14.10
N LYS A 37 17.71 4.38 14.99
CA LYS A 37 18.24 5.02 16.19
C LYS A 37 18.53 4.05 17.33
N GLY A 38 17.72 2.99 17.46
CA GLY A 38 17.81 2.03 18.58
C GLY A 38 18.69 0.82 18.30
N THR A 39 18.85 0.43 17.04
CA THR A 39 19.60 -0.79 16.65
C THR A 39 20.76 -0.51 15.69
N GLY A 40 20.93 0.76 15.30
CA GLY A 40 22.01 1.20 14.41
C GLY A 40 21.83 0.76 12.95
N SER A 41 22.92 0.87 12.18
CA SER A 41 22.93 0.58 10.74
C SER A 41 22.65 -0.90 10.43
N LEU A 42 23.06 -1.83 11.27
CA LEU A 42 22.81 -3.26 11.10
C LEU A 42 21.33 -3.60 11.27
N GLY A 43 20.65 -2.99 12.26
CA GLY A 43 19.22 -3.17 12.44
C GLY A 43 18.41 -2.58 11.28
N LEU A 44 18.80 -1.41 10.78
CA LEU A 44 18.18 -0.81 9.61
C LEU A 44 18.39 -1.68 8.35
N ALA A 45 19.57 -2.26 8.17
CA ALA A 45 19.84 -3.21 7.10
C ALA A 45 18.95 -4.45 7.22
N ALA A 46 18.82 -5.01 8.43
CA ALA A 46 17.96 -6.16 8.70
C ALA A 46 16.48 -5.86 8.41
N LEU A 47 15.99 -4.67 8.79
CA LEU A 47 14.65 -4.20 8.47
C LEU A 47 14.43 -4.15 6.95
N ASN A 48 15.36 -3.53 6.21
CA ASN A 48 15.28 -3.42 4.75
C ASN A 48 15.28 -4.79 4.06
N ILE A 49 16.05 -5.76 4.56
CA ILE A 49 16.04 -7.15 4.06
C ILE A 49 14.67 -7.82 4.29
N ALA A 50 13.95 -7.46 5.35
CA ALA A 50 12.65 -8.02 5.66
C ALA A 50 11.49 -7.42 4.81
N ILE A 51 11.65 -6.22 4.25
CA ILE A 51 10.60 -5.52 3.47
C ILE A 51 9.97 -6.38 2.37
N PRO A 52 10.70 -7.12 1.52
CA PRO A 52 10.08 -7.91 0.46
C PRO A 52 9.12 -8.99 1.00
N ALA A 53 9.46 -9.63 2.12
CA ALA A 53 8.59 -10.62 2.75
C ALA A 53 7.33 -9.96 3.35
N TYR A 54 7.49 -8.79 3.97
CA TYR A 54 6.36 -7.98 4.45
C TYR A 54 5.45 -7.57 3.30
N ASN A 55 5.99 -7.03 2.19
CA ASN A 55 5.21 -6.61 1.04
C ASN A 55 4.46 -7.77 0.39
N LEU A 56 5.05 -8.96 0.32
CA LEU A 56 4.37 -10.16 -0.16
C LEU A 56 3.19 -10.53 0.76
N MET A 57 3.41 -10.56 2.07
CA MET A 57 2.38 -10.88 3.07
C MET A 57 1.25 -9.85 3.04
N ASN A 58 1.58 -8.57 3.07
CA ASN A 58 0.62 -7.47 3.04
C ASN A 58 -0.13 -7.43 1.71
N GLY A 59 0.55 -7.60 0.60
CA GLY A 59 -0.03 -7.62 -0.75
C GLY A 59 -1.03 -8.77 -0.94
N LEU A 60 -0.73 -9.97 -0.44
CA LEU A 60 -1.66 -11.10 -0.44
C LEU A 60 -2.87 -10.83 0.48
N GLY A 61 -2.64 -10.23 1.65
CA GLY A 61 -3.71 -9.79 2.54
C GLY A 61 -4.64 -8.76 1.90
N LEU A 62 -4.07 -7.76 1.23
CA LEU A 62 -4.82 -6.75 0.47
C LEU A 62 -5.55 -7.37 -0.73
N MET A 63 -4.91 -8.27 -1.47
CA MET A 63 -5.56 -8.96 -2.59
C MET A 63 -6.83 -9.66 -2.15
N VAL A 64 -6.76 -10.43 -1.08
CA VAL A 64 -7.91 -11.18 -0.56
C VAL A 64 -8.92 -10.23 0.09
N GLY A 65 -8.46 -9.25 0.89
CA GLY A 65 -9.35 -8.31 1.60
C GLY A 65 -10.10 -7.37 0.66
N VAL A 66 -9.37 -6.66 -0.20
CA VAL A 66 -9.96 -5.71 -1.17
C VAL A 66 -10.80 -6.44 -2.22
N GLY A 67 -10.29 -7.56 -2.74
CA GLY A 67 -11.01 -8.34 -3.74
C GLY A 67 -12.29 -8.97 -3.19
N GLY A 68 -12.22 -9.59 -2.00
CA GLY A 68 -13.39 -10.15 -1.32
C GLY A 68 -14.43 -9.09 -0.98
N ALA A 69 -14.00 -7.93 -0.44
CA ALA A 69 -14.91 -6.83 -0.12
C ALA A 69 -15.56 -6.21 -1.36
N THR A 70 -14.83 -6.17 -2.50
CA THR A 70 -15.41 -5.74 -3.79
C THR A 70 -16.49 -6.70 -4.25
N HIS A 71 -16.23 -8.01 -4.26
CA HIS A 71 -17.21 -9.03 -4.64
C HIS A 71 -18.41 -9.01 -3.68
N TYR A 72 -18.18 -8.88 -2.37
CA TYR A 72 -19.23 -8.67 -1.37
C TYR A 72 -20.14 -7.48 -1.73
N SER A 73 -19.56 -6.32 -2.03
CA SER A 73 -20.34 -5.12 -2.39
C SER A 73 -21.17 -5.31 -3.66
N LEU A 74 -20.62 -6.02 -4.65
CA LEU A 74 -21.35 -6.36 -5.89
C LEU A 74 -22.55 -7.29 -5.60
N CYS A 75 -22.37 -8.34 -4.78
CA CYS A 75 -23.45 -9.23 -4.37
C CYS A 75 -24.56 -8.48 -3.59
N ARG A 76 -24.16 -7.60 -2.67
CA ARG A 76 -25.11 -6.76 -1.92
C ARG A 76 -25.89 -5.82 -2.82
N ALA A 77 -25.25 -5.22 -3.82
CA ALA A 77 -25.91 -4.35 -4.80
C ALA A 77 -26.94 -5.11 -5.67
N GLN A 78 -26.72 -6.40 -5.90
CA GLN A 78 -27.63 -7.31 -6.61
C GLN A 78 -28.74 -7.88 -5.71
N GLY A 79 -28.72 -7.60 -4.40
CA GLY A 79 -29.67 -8.13 -3.43
C GLY A 79 -29.38 -9.55 -2.94
N ASP A 80 -28.25 -10.16 -3.34
CA ASP A 80 -27.83 -11.50 -2.92
C ASP A 80 -27.05 -11.47 -1.60
N ALA A 81 -27.78 -11.38 -0.48
CA ALA A 81 -27.21 -11.39 0.86
C ALA A 81 -26.53 -12.74 1.19
N VAL A 82 -27.02 -13.84 0.62
CA VAL A 82 -26.49 -15.18 0.87
C VAL A 82 -25.09 -15.33 0.26
N GLU A 83 -24.92 -14.91 -0.99
CA GLU A 83 -23.61 -14.95 -1.66
C GLU A 83 -22.64 -13.92 -1.06
N ALA A 84 -23.15 -12.79 -0.55
CA ALA A 84 -22.36 -11.83 0.20
C ALA A 84 -21.75 -12.42 1.49
N ASP A 85 -22.55 -13.15 2.29
CA ASP A 85 -22.07 -13.86 3.50
C ASP A 85 -21.06 -14.97 3.16
N ARG A 86 -21.32 -15.71 2.08
CA ARG A 86 -20.41 -16.73 1.54
C ARG A 86 -19.06 -16.11 1.16
N THR A 87 -19.11 -14.98 0.47
CA THR A 87 -17.91 -14.24 0.07
C THR A 87 -17.08 -13.87 1.28
N PHE A 88 -17.69 -13.34 2.34
CA PHE A 88 -16.97 -13.02 3.58
C PHE A 88 -16.30 -14.24 4.19
N THR A 89 -17.05 -15.34 4.33
CA THR A 89 -16.54 -16.58 4.93
C THR A 89 -15.36 -17.15 4.13
N HIS A 90 -15.47 -17.22 2.79
CA HIS A 90 -14.40 -17.74 1.94
C HIS A 90 -13.19 -16.79 1.89
N THR A 91 -13.41 -15.48 1.94
CA THR A 91 -12.34 -14.48 2.03
C THR A 91 -11.52 -14.66 3.30
N LEU A 92 -12.19 -14.81 4.44
CA LEU A 92 -11.53 -15.03 5.72
C LEU A 92 -10.77 -16.36 5.76
N LEU A 93 -11.39 -17.44 5.29
CA LEU A 93 -10.74 -18.76 5.21
C LEU A 93 -9.51 -18.75 4.30
N LEU A 94 -9.62 -18.17 3.10
CA LEU A 94 -8.48 -18.03 2.20
C LEU A 94 -7.36 -17.20 2.82
N GLY A 95 -7.72 -16.10 3.47
CA GLY A 95 -6.76 -15.25 4.19
C GLY A 95 -6.04 -16.02 5.31
N LEU A 96 -6.77 -16.81 6.10
CA LEU A 96 -6.18 -17.64 7.15
C LEU A 96 -5.30 -18.76 6.59
N CYS A 97 -5.67 -19.38 5.46
CA CYS A 97 -4.82 -20.36 4.79
C CYS A 97 -3.49 -19.72 4.31
N ILE A 98 -3.55 -18.54 3.71
CA ILE A 98 -2.36 -17.78 3.31
C ILE A 98 -1.51 -17.44 4.55
N ALA A 99 -2.15 -16.94 5.59
CA ALA A 99 -1.46 -16.59 6.82
C ALA A 99 -0.77 -17.80 7.49
N LEU A 100 -1.40 -18.97 7.45
CA LEU A 100 -0.81 -20.22 7.95
C LEU A 100 0.49 -20.56 7.22
N LEU A 101 0.57 -20.36 5.89
CA LEU A 101 1.80 -20.57 5.15
C LEU A 101 2.92 -19.65 5.63
N PHE A 102 2.60 -18.39 5.93
CA PHE A 102 3.57 -17.46 6.51
C PHE A 102 3.99 -17.85 7.91
N VAL A 103 3.07 -18.30 8.77
CA VAL A 103 3.40 -18.81 10.12
C VAL A 103 4.33 -20.02 10.04
N LEU A 104 4.05 -20.97 9.15
CA LEU A 104 4.91 -22.14 8.95
C LEU A 104 6.30 -21.71 8.45
N THR A 105 6.37 -20.76 7.53
CA THR A 105 7.64 -20.20 7.04
C THR A 105 8.39 -19.47 8.16
N GLY A 106 7.70 -18.66 8.97
CA GLY A 106 8.30 -17.95 10.12
C GLY A 106 8.82 -18.89 11.20
N THR A 107 8.14 -20.03 11.40
CA THR A 107 8.52 -21.00 12.42
C THR A 107 9.67 -21.90 11.97
N PHE A 108 9.58 -22.46 10.77
CA PHE A 108 10.51 -23.52 10.29
C PHE A 108 11.48 -23.06 9.22
N GLY A 109 11.15 -22.01 8.45
CA GLY A 109 11.90 -21.58 7.28
C GLY A 109 12.55 -20.20 7.36
N VAL A 110 12.54 -19.56 8.54
CA VAL A 110 12.98 -18.16 8.66
C VAL A 110 14.46 -17.95 8.30
N VAL A 111 15.37 -18.84 8.71
CA VAL A 111 16.80 -18.70 8.43
C VAL A 111 17.12 -18.84 6.94
N PRO A 112 16.67 -19.91 6.23
CA PRO A 112 16.86 -19.98 4.79
C PRO A 112 16.17 -18.81 4.04
N LEU A 113 15.00 -18.35 4.49
CA LEU A 113 14.34 -17.18 3.91
C LEU A 113 15.18 -15.91 4.09
N SER A 114 15.72 -15.65 5.29
CA SER A 114 16.58 -14.49 5.54
C SER A 114 17.80 -14.47 4.64
N ARG A 115 18.46 -15.63 4.45
CA ARG A 115 19.59 -15.76 3.52
C ARG A 115 19.19 -15.54 2.06
N LEU A 116 18.04 -16.06 1.65
CA LEU A 116 17.50 -15.86 0.31
C LEU A 116 17.21 -14.37 0.03
N LEU A 117 16.78 -13.63 1.04
CA LEU A 117 16.53 -12.19 0.96
C LEU A 117 17.81 -11.34 1.02
N GLY A 118 18.97 -11.95 1.25
CA GLY A 118 20.26 -11.28 1.20
C GLY A 118 20.91 -11.01 2.57
N ALA A 119 20.41 -11.64 3.66
CA ALA A 119 21.05 -11.52 4.96
C ALA A 119 22.43 -12.20 4.96
N ASN A 120 23.44 -11.46 5.39
CA ASN A 120 24.82 -11.93 5.60
C ASN A 120 25.05 -12.36 7.07
N ALA A 121 26.27 -12.76 7.42
CA ALA A 121 26.60 -13.24 8.76
C ALA A 121 26.30 -12.19 9.87
N GLU A 122 26.43 -10.89 9.56
CA GLU A 122 26.24 -9.81 10.53
C GLU A 122 24.75 -9.45 10.74
N THR A 123 23.93 -9.55 9.69
CA THR A 123 22.52 -9.16 9.72
C THR A 123 21.56 -10.32 9.93
N LEU A 124 22.05 -11.59 9.80
CA LEU A 124 21.19 -12.77 9.81
C LEU A 124 20.35 -12.92 11.06
N ASP A 125 20.96 -12.76 12.23
CA ASP A 125 20.26 -12.93 13.50
C ASP A 125 19.16 -11.89 13.69
N MET A 126 19.45 -10.62 13.43
CA MET A 126 18.49 -9.52 13.52
C MET A 126 17.35 -9.70 12.51
N THR A 127 17.69 -10.05 11.26
CA THR A 127 16.70 -10.32 10.20
C THR A 127 15.82 -11.51 10.55
N ALA A 128 16.39 -12.60 11.04
CA ALA A 128 15.66 -13.80 11.42
C ALA A 128 14.70 -13.56 12.61
N VAL A 129 15.14 -12.80 13.61
CA VAL A 129 14.30 -12.42 14.76
C VAL A 129 13.11 -11.56 14.28
N TYR A 130 13.37 -10.53 13.47
CA TYR A 130 12.34 -9.66 12.95
C TYR A 130 11.34 -10.41 12.07
N LEU A 131 11.83 -11.16 11.08
CA LEU A 131 10.98 -11.93 10.17
C LEU A 131 10.18 -13.02 10.89
N ARG A 132 10.76 -13.71 11.85
CA ARG A 132 10.06 -14.74 12.61
C ARG A 132 8.82 -14.18 13.28
N LEU A 133 8.96 -13.09 14.03
CA LEU A 133 7.84 -12.44 14.68
C LEU A 133 6.82 -11.93 13.66
N LEU A 134 7.26 -11.18 12.67
CA LEU A 134 6.39 -10.61 11.64
C LEU A 134 5.54 -11.69 10.96
N LEU A 135 6.15 -12.80 10.53
CA LEU A 135 5.48 -13.90 9.86
C LEU A 135 4.57 -14.71 10.80
N CYS A 136 4.93 -14.85 12.08
CA CYS A 136 4.05 -15.46 13.07
C CYS A 136 2.80 -14.61 13.36
N PHE A 137 2.89 -13.28 13.22
CA PHE A 137 1.74 -12.38 13.31
C PHE A 137 0.92 -12.26 12.00
N ALA A 138 1.29 -12.97 10.94
CA ALA A 138 0.57 -12.94 9.65
C ALA A 138 -0.95 -13.15 9.76
N PRO A 139 -1.51 -14.03 10.63
CA PRO A 139 -2.95 -14.16 10.78
C PRO A 139 -3.64 -12.84 11.15
N PHE A 140 -2.99 -12.03 11.99
CA PHE A 140 -3.54 -10.74 12.40
C PHE A 140 -3.41 -9.69 11.30
N PHE A 141 -2.29 -9.64 10.56
CA PHE A 141 -2.12 -8.76 9.41
C PHE A 141 -3.15 -9.04 8.32
N VAL A 142 -3.27 -10.28 7.90
CA VAL A 142 -4.19 -10.67 6.82
C VAL A 142 -5.64 -10.46 7.24
N THR A 143 -6.02 -10.89 8.46
CA THR A 143 -7.37 -10.66 8.99
C THR A 143 -7.69 -9.18 9.13
N ASN A 144 -6.72 -8.35 9.54
CA ASN A 144 -6.89 -6.90 9.64
C ASN A 144 -7.18 -6.27 8.27
N ASN A 145 -6.44 -6.64 7.22
CA ASN A 145 -6.67 -6.18 5.85
C ASN A 145 -8.08 -6.58 5.36
N VAL A 146 -8.51 -7.81 5.63
CA VAL A 146 -9.87 -8.29 5.33
C VAL A 146 -10.90 -7.46 6.09
N MET A 147 -10.75 -7.28 7.39
CA MET A 147 -11.73 -6.58 8.23
C MET A 147 -11.83 -5.09 7.89
N ILE A 148 -10.71 -4.40 7.66
CA ILE A 148 -10.71 -3.00 7.20
C ILE A 148 -11.51 -2.87 5.90
N ALA A 149 -11.27 -3.76 4.93
CA ALA A 149 -11.95 -3.72 3.64
C ALA A 149 -13.45 -4.00 3.78
N PHE A 150 -13.84 -5.03 4.54
CA PHE A 150 -15.26 -5.39 4.72
C PHE A 150 -16.03 -4.34 5.53
N VAL A 151 -15.49 -3.85 6.64
CA VAL A 151 -16.13 -2.81 7.46
C VAL A 151 -16.34 -1.52 6.65
N ARG A 152 -15.35 -1.13 5.83
CA ARG A 152 -15.47 0.01 4.92
C ARG A 152 -16.58 -0.21 3.88
N ASN A 153 -16.63 -1.39 3.27
CA ASN A 153 -17.61 -1.75 2.25
C ASN A 153 -19.02 -1.94 2.84
N ASP A 154 -19.13 -2.24 4.12
CA ASP A 154 -20.40 -2.37 4.86
C ASP A 154 -20.91 -1.02 5.45
N GLY A 155 -20.41 0.10 4.93
CA GLY A 155 -20.94 1.44 5.23
C GLY A 155 -20.31 2.16 6.40
N GLU A 156 -19.21 1.64 7.01
CA GLU A 156 -18.52 2.22 8.16
C GLU A 156 -17.06 2.64 7.85
N PRO A 157 -16.84 3.55 6.88
CA PRO A 157 -15.48 3.99 6.52
C PRO A 157 -14.77 4.70 7.67
N GLY A 158 -15.50 5.41 8.53
CA GLY A 158 -14.93 6.07 9.71
C GLY A 158 -14.38 5.07 10.74
N ARG A 159 -15.03 3.91 10.91
CA ARG A 159 -14.53 2.86 11.80
C ARG A 159 -13.31 2.15 11.21
N ALA A 160 -13.30 1.92 9.91
CA ALA A 160 -12.13 1.40 9.22
C ALA A 160 -10.91 2.33 9.41
N MET A 161 -11.10 3.65 9.23
CA MET A 161 -10.08 4.66 9.52
C MET A 161 -9.63 4.62 10.99
N ALA A 162 -10.57 4.59 11.93
CA ALA A 162 -10.24 4.55 13.35
C ALA A 162 -9.40 3.33 13.72
N GLY A 163 -9.67 2.15 13.12
CA GLY A 163 -8.85 0.96 13.27
C GLY A 163 -7.44 1.15 12.74
N MET A 164 -7.30 1.69 11.53
CA MET A 164 -6.00 1.98 10.91
C MET A 164 -5.17 2.96 11.77
N ILE A 165 -5.77 4.06 12.21
CA ILE A 165 -5.09 5.08 13.03
C ILE A 165 -4.72 4.51 14.41
N ALA A 166 -5.62 3.75 15.07
CA ALA A 166 -5.34 3.15 16.36
C ALA A 166 -4.16 2.16 16.28
N GLY A 167 -4.11 1.31 15.24
CA GLY A 167 -2.97 0.42 14.99
C GLY A 167 -1.68 1.19 14.73
N SER A 168 -1.74 2.25 13.92
CA SER A 168 -0.56 3.10 13.62
C SER A 168 -0.03 3.81 14.86
N LEU A 169 -0.90 4.40 15.69
CA LEU A 169 -0.51 5.06 16.94
C LEU A 169 0.08 4.07 17.93
N PHE A 170 -0.52 2.88 18.06
CA PHE A 170 0.04 1.81 18.88
C PHE A 170 1.45 1.45 18.43
N ASN A 171 1.65 1.23 17.12
CA ASN A 171 2.97 0.91 16.60
C ASN A 171 3.99 1.99 16.97
N ILE A 172 3.74 3.27 16.66
CA ILE A 172 4.65 4.39 16.96
C ILE A 172 5.01 4.44 18.45
N VAL A 173 4.02 4.35 19.33
CA VAL A 173 4.25 4.44 20.78
C VAL A 173 5.04 3.23 21.28
N PHE A 174 4.66 2.02 20.85
CA PHE A 174 5.28 0.80 21.35
C PHE A 174 6.60 0.47 20.67
N ASP A 175 6.89 0.95 19.47
CA ASP A 175 8.23 0.94 18.91
C ASP A 175 9.20 1.71 19.82
N TRP A 176 8.82 2.93 20.23
CA TRP A 176 9.63 3.69 21.16
C TRP A 176 9.79 2.99 22.50
N VAL A 177 8.68 2.49 23.10
CA VAL A 177 8.69 1.81 24.41
C VAL A 177 9.55 0.54 24.37
N PHE A 178 9.37 -0.31 23.39
CA PHE A 178 10.05 -1.60 23.35
C PHE A 178 11.52 -1.48 22.95
N ILE A 179 11.84 -0.56 22.04
CA ILE A 179 13.22 -0.35 21.58
C ILE A 179 14.06 0.32 22.68
N PHE A 180 13.59 1.44 23.27
CA PHE A 180 14.38 2.27 24.17
C PHE A 180 14.18 1.91 25.66
N PRO A 181 13.05 2.15 26.32
CA PRO A 181 12.88 1.82 27.73
C PRO A 181 13.04 0.34 28.05
N CYS A 182 12.51 -0.54 27.20
CA CYS A 182 12.59 -2.00 27.42
C CYS A 182 13.88 -2.63 26.89
N GLY A 183 14.64 -1.93 26.03
CA GLY A 183 15.92 -2.42 25.49
C GLY A 183 15.80 -3.68 24.62
N LEU A 184 14.63 -3.94 24.03
CA LEU A 184 14.36 -5.16 23.25
C LEU A 184 14.91 -5.10 21.81
N GLY A 185 15.43 -3.95 21.37
CA GLY A 185 16.05 -3.77 20.07
C GLY A 185 15.15 -4.25 18.92
N MET A 186 15.70 -5.08 18.03
CA MET A 186 15.00 -5.58 16.83
C MET A 186 13.78 -6.47 17.15
N PHE A 187 13.82 -7.20 18.27
CA PHE A 187 12.67 -7.96 18.76
C PHE A 187 11.52 -7.03 19.16
N GLY A 188 11.84 -5.91 19.82
CA GLY A 188 10.85 -4.89 20.23
C GLY A 188 10.15 -4.25 19.04
N ALA A 189 10.90 -3.85 18.01
CA ALA A 189 10.36 -3.32 16.78
C ALA A 189 9.41 -4.32 16.10
N ALA A 190 9.85 -5.57 15.94
CA ALA A 190 9.00 -6.63 15.35
C ALA A 190 7.74 -6.90 16.16
N LEU A 191 7.82 -6.83 17.48
CA LEU A 191 6.69 -7.04 18.39
C LEU A 191 5.66 -5.91 18.27
N ALA A 192 6.10 -4.64 18.26
CA ALA A 192 5.22 -3.49 18.08
C ALA A 192 4.51 -3.53 16.73
N THR A 193 5.27 -3.79 15.65
CA THR A 193 4.72 -3.93 14.30
C THR A 193 3.74 -5.10 14.20
N GLY A 194 4.09 -6.26 14.75
CA GLY A 194 3.24 -7.45 14.76
C GLY A 194 1.96 -7.31 15.59
N ALA A 195 2.02 -6.60 16.72
CA ALA A 195 0.88 -6.39 17.60
C ALA A 195 -0.07 -5.27 17.11
N SER A 196 0.38 -4.35 16.29
CA SER A 196 -0.44 -3.22 15.82
C SER A 196 -1.74 -3.63 15.12
N PRO A 197 -1.81 -4.70 14.28
CA PRO A 197 -3.06 -5.20 13.72
C PRO A 197 -4.05 -5.70 14.76
N LEU A 198 -3.60 -6.19 15.91
CA LEU A 198 -4.50 -6.62 17.00
C LEU A 198 -5.31 -5.44 17.53
N VAL A 199 -4.65 -4.29 17.74
CA VAL A 199 -5.32 -3.07 18.21
C VAL A 199 -6.33 -2.57 17.17
N SER A 200 -5.95 -2.58 15.92
CA SER A 200 -6.86 -2.27 14.81
C SER A 200 -8.07 -3.21 14.80
N LEU A 201 -7.86 -4.53 14.91
CA LEU A 201 -8.92 -5.55 14.97
C LEU A 201 -9.85 -5.35 16.17
N LEU A 202 -9.33 -4.94 17.34
CA LEU A 202 -10.15 -4.62 18.51
C LEU A 202 -11.14 -3.47 18.21
N VAL A 203 -10.69 -2.40 17.54
CA VAL A 203 -11.55 -1.29 17.11
C VAL A 203 -12.57 -1.77 16.09
N LEU A 204 -12.15 -2.56 15.11
CA LEU A 204 -13.01 -3.10 14.05
C LEU A 204 -14.04 -4.11 14.59
N SER A 205 -13.70 -4.85 15.66
CA SER A 205 -14.61 -5.82 16.30
C SER A 205 -15.90 -5.19 16.79
N GLY A 206 -15.88 -3.91 17.14
CA GLY A 206 -17.08 -3.16 17.47
C GLY A 206 -18.12 -3.11 16.33
N HIS A 207 -17.71 -3.30 15.06
CA HIS A 207 -18.64 -3.45 13.94
C HIS A 207 -19.38 -4.80 13.97
N LEU A 208 -18.70 -5.86 14.40
CA LEU A 208 -19.28 -7.20 14.49
C LEU A 208 -20.41 -7.31 15.52
N ARG A 209 -20.47 -6.37 16.48
CA ARG A 209 -21.53 -6.31 17.51
C ARG A 209 -22.78 -5.54 17.03
N ARG A 210 -22.74 -4.95 15.83
CA ARG A 210 -23.89 -4.20 15.30
C ARG A 210 -24.95 -5.15 14.73
N PRO A 211 -26.24 -4.98 15.07
CA PRO A 211 -27.31 -5.79 14.50
C PRO A 211 -27.49 -5.54 12.97
N SER A 212 -27.11 -4.33 12.51
CA SER A 212 -27.26 -3.89 11.11
C SER A 212 -26.09 -4.26 10.22
N ARG A 213 -25.11 -5.05 10.69
CA ARG A 213 -23.99 -5.50 9.87
C ARG A 213 -24.49 -6.33 8.68
N GLY A 214 -23.86 -6.14 7.53
CA GLY A 214 -24.29 -6.77 6.28
C GLY A 214 -23.60 -8.10 5.96
N PHE A 215 -22.57 -8.51 6.71
CA PHE A 215 -21.82 -9.75 6.48
C PHE A 215 -21.77 -10.64 7.73
N HIS A 216 -21.94 -11.95 7.51
CA HIS A 216 -21.95 -12.95 8.58
C HIS A 216 -21.11 -14.17 8.20
N LEU A 217 -20.56 -14.82 9.23
CA LEU A 217 -19.93 -16.13 9.04
C LEU A 217 -21.00 -17.18 8.77
N ARG A 218 -20.80 -17.96 7.72
CA ARG A 218 -21.70 -19.02 7.33
C ARG A 218 -20.96 -20.36 7.31
N ARG A 219 -21.55 -21.38 7.95
CA ARG A 219 -21.01 -22.73 7.88
C ARG A 219 -21.41 -23.36 6.54
N GLU A 220 -20.47 -23.44 5.61
CA GLU A 220 -20.65 -24.02 4.29
C GLU A 220 -19.40 -24.76 3.82
N HIS A 221 -19.57 -25.66 2.86
CA HIS A 221 -18.45 -26.33 2.19
C HIS A 221 -17.66 -25.32 1.34
N LEU A 222 -16.34 -25.50 1.30
CA LEU A 222 -15.47 -24.70 0.46
C LEU A 222 -15.88 -24.79 -1.02
N ARG A 223 -16.03 -23.62 -1.66
CA ARG A 223 -16.37 -23.50 -3.08
C ARG A 223 -15.18 -22.95 -3.86
N PRO A 224 -14.34 -23.79 -4.48
CA PRO A 224 -13.14 -23.32 -5.20
C PRO A 224 -13.45 -22.30 -6.30
N ARG A 225 -14.66 -22.38 -6.90
CA ARG A 225 -15.11 -21.44 -7.95
C ARG A 225 -15.25 -19.98 -7.46
N LEU A 226 -15.35 -19.77 -6.15
CA LEU A 226 -15.45 -18.44 -5.55
C LEU A 226 -14.06 -17.77 -5.41
N LEU A 227 -12.99 -18.55 -5.28
CA LEU A 227 -11.64 -18.05 -5.06
C LEU A 227 -11.16 -17.09 -6.17
N PRO A 228 -11.31 -17.39 -7.47
CA PRO A 228 -10.95 -16.43 -8.52
C PRO A 228 -11.76 -15.13 -8.45
N ARG A 229 -13.05 -15.20 -8.08
CA ARG A 229 -13.89 -14.02 -7.93
C ARG A 229 -13.49 -13.14 -6.75
N ILE A 230 -12.97 -13.74 -5.68
CA ILE A 230 -12.41 -13.04 -4.53
C ILE A 230 -11.05 -12.42 -4.88
N CYS A 231 -10.16 -13.16 -5.54
CA CYS A 231 -8.78 -12.70 -5.78
C CYS A 231 -8.70 -11.67 -6.93
N ALA A 232 -9.45 -11.86 -8.03
CA ALA A 232 -9.28 -11.08 -9.24
C ALA A 232 -9.40 -9.56 -9.05
N PRO A 233 -10.40 -9.02 -8.31
CA PRO A 233 -10.49 -7.56 -8.09
C PRO A 233 -9.35 -7.00 -7.25
N GLY A 234 -8.69 -7.83 -6.43
CA GLY A 234 -7.58 -7.44 -5.56
C GLY A 234 -6.19 -7.64 -6.16
N LEU A 235 -6.05 -8.27 -7.33
CA LEU A 235 -4.75 -8.53 -7.97
C LEU A 235 -3.93 -7.25 -8.21
N SER A 236 -4.59 -6.16 -8.55
CA SER A 236 -3.93 -4.85 -8.72
C SER A 236 -3.24 -4.37 -7.43
N SER A 237 -3.83 -4.64 -6.26
CA SER A 237 -3.22 -4.29 -4.97
C SER A 237 -1.97 -5.14 -4.69
N LEU A 238 -2.03 -6.45 -4.95
CA LEU A 238 -0.87 -7.35 -4.82
C LEU A 238 0.28 -6.90 -5.71
N VAL A 239 -0.02 -6.62 -6.99
CA VAL A 239 1.00 -6.14 -7.95
C VAL A 239 1.63 -4.84 -7.48
N SER A 240 0.83 -3.89 -6.99
CA SER A 240 1.35 -2.61 -6.50
C SER A 240 2.27 -2.77 -5.30
N GLU A 241 1.92 -3.64 -4.34
CA GLU A 241 2.77 -3.91 -3.17
C GLU A 241 4.10 -4.57 -3.54
N LEU A 242 4.07 -5.61 -4.39
CA LEU A 242 5.29 -6.28 -4.84
C LEU A 242 6.19 -5.35 -5.64
N ALA A 243 5.58 -4.56 -6.51
CA ALA A 243 6.32 -3.66 -7.39
C ALA A 243 7.02 -2.52 -6.64
N SER A 244 6.45 -2.04 -5.53
CA SER A 244 7.08 -0.97 -4.74
C SER A 244 8.47 -1.38 -4.24
N GLY A 245 8.61 -2.59 -3.70
CA GLY A 245 9.88 -3.13 -3.26
C GLY A 245 10.87 -3.37 -4.40
N ILE A 246 10.40 -3.93 -5.52
CA ILE A 246 11.23 -4.17 -6.71
C ILE A 246 11.75 -2.85 -7.29
N THR A 247 10.89 -1.85 -7.39
CA THR A 247 11.25 -0.52 -7.91
C THR A 247 12.31 0.14 -7.06
N LEU A 248 12.12 0.13 -5.73
CA LEU A 248 13.10 0.68 -4.80
C LEU A 248 14.48 0.03 -4.97
N LEU A 249 14.49 -1.32 -5.05
CA LEU A 249 15.73 -2.08 -5.25
C LEU A 249 16.40 -1.74 -6.57
N LEU A 250 15.66 -1.73 -7.69
CA LEU A 250 16.22 -1.47 -9.02
C LEU A 250 16.81 -0.06 -9.12
N ILE A 251 16.09 0.96 -8.62
CA ILE A 251 16.58 2.33 -8.64
C ILE A 251 17.84 2.48 -7.80
N ASN A 252 17.87 1.88 -6.60
CA ASN A 252 19.05 1.91 -5.74
C ASN A 252 20.26 1.24 -6.38
N LEU A 253 20.07 0.09 -7.03
CA LEU A 253 21.16 -0.61 -7.73
C LEU A 253 21.71 0.22 -8.90
N VAL A 254 20.86 0.85 -9.67
CA VAL A 254 21.29 1.72 -10.78
C VAL A 254 22.02 2.95 -10.25
N LEU A 255 21.47 3.65 -9.26
CA LEU A 255 22.09 4.83 -8.65
C LEU A 255 23.45 4.54 -8.02
N LEU A 256 23.55 3.39 -7.30
CA LEU A 256 24.81 2.95 -6.70
C LEU A 256 25.91 2.78 -7.76
N ARG A 257 25.56 2.25 -8.94
CA ARG A 257 26.50 2.05 -10.04
C ARG A 257 26.95 3.32 -10.72
N ILE A 258 26.04 4.30 -10.89
CA ILE A 258 26.33 5.52 -11.68
C ILE A 258 26.86 6.69 -10.83
N ALA A 259 26.42 6.80 -9.57
CA ALA A 259 26.70 7.99 -8.76
C ALA A 259 26.98 7.69 -7.26
N GLY A 260 27.10 6.40 -6.92
CA GLY A 260 27.49 5.96 -5.58
C GLY A 260 26.44 6.20 -4.48
N ASN A 261 26.88 6.13 -3.23
CA ASN A 261 26.04 6.15 -2.05
C ASN A 261 25.26 7.46 -1.86
N THR A 262 25.85 8.61 -2.25
CA THR A 262 25.19 9.91 -2.13
C THR A 262 23.92 10.01 -2.96
N ALA A 263 23.91 9.46 -4.17
CA ALA A 263 22.72 9.41 -5.01
C ALA A 263 21.65 8.47 -4.46
N VAL A 264 22.04 7.33 -3.86
CA VAL A 264 21.13 6.42 -3.15
C VAL A 264 20.50 7.13 -1.95
N ALA A 265 21.29 7.87 -1.17
CA ALA A 265 20.78 8.67 -0.05
C ALA A 265 19.78 9.76 -0.52
N ALA A 266 20.10 10.46 -1.63
CA ALA A 266 19.19 11.42 -2.25
C ALA A 266 17.85 10.77 -2.68
N TYR A 267 17.90 9.55 -3.24
CA TYR A 267 16.68 8.80 -3.57
C TYR A 267 15.90 8.40 -2.32
N GLY A 268 16.57 8.09 -1.21
CA GLY A 268 15.92 7.83 0.06
C GLY A 268 14.99 8.97 0.51
N VAL A 269 15.45 10.24 0.36
CA VAL A 269 14.61 11.42 0.64
C VAL A 269 13.39 11.46 -0.27
N ILE A 270 13.59 11.24 -1.57
CA ILE A 270 12.51 11.23 -2.57
C ILE A 270 11.50 10.11 -2.27
N ALA A 271 11.98 8.89 -2.00
CA ALA A 271 11.16 7.72 -1.75
C ALA A 271 10.28 7.87 -0.48
N ASN A 272 10.81 8.46 0.58
CA ASN A 272 10.04 8.71 1.81
C ASN A 272 8.87 9.67 1.58
N LEU A 273 9.06 10.74 0.83
CA LEU A 273 7.98 11.66 0.48
C LEU A 273 7.00 11.00 -0.50
N ALA A 274 7.52 10.26 -1.48
CA ALA A 274 6.71 9.54 -2.47
C ALA A 274 5.80 8.48 -1.81
N LEU A 275 6.25 7.84 -0.73
CA LEU A 275 5.44 6.93 0.08
C LEU A 275 4.18 7.62 0.60
N VAL A 276 4.32 8.83 1.18
CA VAL A 276 3.19 9.59 1.74
C VAL A 276 2.21 9.99 0.63
N GLU A 277 2.69 10.50 -0.50
CA GLU A 277 1.83 10.91 -1.60
C GLU A 277 1.10 9.71 -2.24
N SER A 278 1.80 8.60 -2.45
CA SER A 278 1.19 7.34 -2.92
C SER A 278 0.11 6.83 -1.96
N ALA A 279 0.32 6.96 -0.65
CA ALA A 279 -0.65 6.58 0.36
C ALA A 279 -1.93 7.43 0.29
N ILE A 280 -1.82 8.73 0.04
CA ILE A 280 -2.98 9.63 -0.15
C ILE A 280 -3.85 9.12 -1.30
N PHE A 281 -3.26 8.81 -2.47
CA PHE A 281 -4.03 8.34 -3.63
C PHE A 281 -4.57 6.93 -3.44
N THR A 282 -3.82 6.05 -2.79
CA THR A 282 -4.29 4.72 -2.41
C THR A 282 -5.45 4.82 -1.42
N GLY A 283 -5.36 5.70 -0.44
CA GLY A 283 -6.43 5.98 0.52
C GLY A 283 -7.69 6.52 -0.15
N LEU A 284 -7.53 7.47 -1.07
CA LEU A 284 -8.64 8.04 -1.83
C LEU A 284 -9.33 6.96 -2.69
N SER A 285 -8.55 6.16 -3.41
CA SER A 285 -9.07 5.12 -4.30
C SER A 285 -9.78 4.00 -3.55
N THR A 286 -9.16 3.48 -2.49
CA THR A 286 -9.75 2.42 -1.66
C THR A 286 -10.91 2.93 -0.81
N GLY A 287 -10.88 4.20 -0.41
CA GLY A 287 -11.99 4.86 0.29
C GLY A 287 -13.25 4.92 -0.57
N VAL A 288 -13.12 5.30 -1.84
CA VAL A 288 -14.26 5.45 -2.77
C VAL A 288 -14.71 4.11 -3.38
N GLN A 289 -13.89 3.07 -3.32
CA GLN A 289 -14.17 1.75 -3.87
C GLN A 289 -15.57 1.19 -3.53
N PRO A 290 -16.06 1.25 -2.27
CA PRO A 290 -17.39 0.74 -1.94
C PRO A 290 -18.52 1.47 -2.67
N LEU A 291 -18.35 2.78 -2.92
CA LEU A 291 -19.33 3.57 -3.66
C LEU A 291 -19.38 3.12 -5.12
N ILE A 292 -18.22 2.93 -5.75
CA ILE A 292 -18.10 2.47 -7.15
C ILE A 292 -18.74 1.08 -7.30
N SER A 293 -18.43 0.14 -6.40
CA SER A 293 -18.90 -1.25 -6.49
C SER A 293 -20.43 -1.37 -6.41
N ARG A 294 -21.09 -0.54 -5.61
CA ARG A 294 -22.55 -0.59 -5.40
C ARG A 294 -23.36 0.34 -6.30
N SER A 295 -22.71 1.25 -7.03
CA SER A 295 -23.39 2.26 -7.85
C SER A 295 -23.74 1.76 -9.24
N ALA A 296 -24.78 2.34 -9.85
CA ALA A 296 -25.10 2.20 -11.25
C ALA A 296 -24.03 2.86 -12.14
N GLU A 297 -23.97 2.50 -13.43
CA GLU A 297 -22.92 2.93 -14.35
C GLU A 297 -22.79 4.46 -14.47
N ALA A 298 -23.92 5.18 -14.52
CA ALA A 298 -23.92 6.65 -14.61
C ALA A 298 -23.27 7.30 -13.37
N ASP A 299 -23.56 6.78 -12.16
CA ASP A 299 -22.97 7.26 -10.92
C ASP A 299 -21.50 6.85 -10.78
N ARG A 300 -21.09 5.68 -11.28
CA ARG A 300 -19.70 5.24 -11.33
C ARG A 300 -18.81 6.24 -12.08
N ARG A 301 -19.27 6.73 -13.24
CA ARG A 301 -18.53 7.75 -14.01
C ARG A 301 -18.44 9.09 -13.29
N ARG A 302 -19.52 9.48 -12.61
CA ARG A 302 -19.53 10.68 -11.78
C ARG A 302 -18.54 10.55 -10.62
N LEU A 303 -18.51 9.41 -9.94
CA LEU A 303 -17.55 9.10 -8.89
C LEU A 303 -16.12 9.09 -9.42
N LEU A 304 -15.86 8.46 -10.57
CA LEU A 304 -14.54 8.48 -11.20
C LEU A 304 -14.07 9.91 -11.46
N ARG A 305 -14.94 10.76 -12.05
CA ARG A 305 -14.62 12.17 -12.31
C ARG A 305 -14.28 12.91 -11.01
N TRP A 306 -15.10 12.78 -9.97
CA TRP A 306 -14.85 13.43 -8.68
C TRP A 306 -13.55 12.93 -8.03
N THR A 307 -13.29 11.63 -8.09
CA THR A 307 -12.08 11.05 -7.52
C THR A 307 -10.83 11.52 -8.25
N VAL A 308 -10.86 11.50 -9.59
CA VAL A 308 -9.73 11.98 -10.42
C VAL A 308 -9.50 13.48 -10.24
N THR A 309 -10.56 14.31 -10.24
CA THR A 309 -10.40 15.76 -10.05
C THR A 309 -9.86 16.09 -8.66
N THR A 310 -10.32 15.39 -7.61
CA THR A 310 -9.80 15.56 -6.25
C THR A 310 -8.33 15.14 -6.18
N ALA A 311 -7.97 14.02 -6.78
CA ALA A 311 -6.59 13.54 -6.79
C ALA A 311 -5.65 14.47 -7.57
N LEU A 312 -6.07 14.96 -8.73
CA LEU A 312 -5.29 15.94 -9.49
C LEU A 312 -5.08 17.24 -8.73
N ALA A 313 -6.11 17.74 -8.04
CA ALA A 313 -5.99 18.94 -7.20
C ALA A 313 -4.98 18.73 -6.06
N ILE A 314 -5.04 17.56 -5.39
CA ILE A 314 -4.10 17.20 -4.32
C ILE A 314 -2.68 17.05 -4.91
N SER A 315 -2.53 16.32 -6.03
CA SER A 315 -1.22 16.11 -6.65
C SER A 315 -0.59 17.41 -7.14
N ALA A 316 -1.38 18.31 -7.76
CA ALA A 316 -0.90 19.61 -8.18
C ALA A 316 -0.44 20.46 -6.99
N LEU A 317 -1.21 20.47 -5.89
CA LEU A 317 -0.84 21.16 -4.64
C LEU A 317 0.47 20.58 -4.07
N MET A 318 0.56 19.25 -3.95
CA MET A 318 1.76 18.57 -3.44
C MET A 318 2.98 18.83 -4.34
N TYR A 319 2.80 18.78 -5.66
CA TYR A 319 3.88 19.10 -6.60
C TYR A 319 4.39 20.53 -6.42
N VAL A 320 3.49 21.52 -6.32
CA VAL A 320 3.89 22.92 -6.07
C VAL A 320 4.62 23.06 -4.74
N LEU A 321 4.12 22.44 -3.66
CA LEU A 321 4.77 22.46 -2.36
C LEU A 321 6.18 21.82 -2.43
N VAL A 322 6.31 20.64 -3.00
CA VAL A 322 7.59 19.96 -3.13
C VAL A 322 8.54 20.74 -4.04
N PHE A 323 8.05 21.32 -5.15
CA PHE A 323 8.87 22.10 -6.07
C PHE A 323 9.45 23.36 -5.41
N VAL A 324 8.63 24.11 -4.68
CA VAL A 324 9.02 25.34 -3.99
C VAL A 324 9.92 25.04 -2.78
N PHE A 325 9.53 24.04 -1.98
CA PHE A 325 10.22 23.70 -0.73
C PHE A 325 11.24 22.56 -0.88
N ALA A 326 11.68 22.20 -2.10
CA ALA A 326 12.63 21.12 -2.32
C ALA A 326 13.93 21.28 -1.50
N SER A 327 14.48 22.48 -1.42
CA SER A 327 15.70 22.75 -0.65
C SER A 327 15.49 22.64 0.87
N PRO A 328 14.49 23.30 1.51
CA PRO A 328 14.20 23.07 2.92
C PRO A 328 13.86 21.62 3.26
N ILE A 329 13.09 20.93 2.41
CA ILE A 329 12.77 19.51 2.61
C ILE A 329 14.06 18.68 2.63
N THR A 330 14.94 18.87 1.63
CA THR A 330 16.22 18.17 1.59
C THR A 330 17.07 18.46 2.82
N ALA A 331 17.09 19.71 3.31
CA ALA A 331 17.87 20.10 4.49
C ALA A 331 17.44 19.36 5.77
N VAL A 332 16.14 19.04 5.92
CA VAL A 332 15.64 18.25 7.06
C VAL A 332 16.26 16.84 7.10
N PHE A 333 16.49 16.23 5.94
CA PHE A 333 17.06 14.88 5.83
C PHE A 333 18.59 14.89 5.70
N ASN A 334 19.20 16.04 5.42
CA ASN A 334 20.65 16.23 5.24
C ASN A 334 21.27 16.84 6.51
N SER A 335 21.29 16.06 7.60
CA SER A 335 21.82 16.50 8.90
C SER A 335 23.33 16.78 8.86
N GLU A 336 24.08 16.18 7.94
CA GLU A 336 25.51 16.36 7.75
C GLU A 336 25.86 17.56 6.84
N HIS A 337 24.82 18.23 6.30
CA HIS A 337 24.96 19.36 5.36
C HIS A 337 25.81 19.02 4.13
N ASP A 338 25.75 17.76 3.64
CA ASP A 338 26.46 17.34 2.43
C ASP A 338 25.93 18.09 1.19
N PRO A 339 26.78 18.92 0.52
CA PRO A 339 26.38 19.66 -0.67
C PRO A 339 26.05 18.74 -1.86
N ALA A 340 26.73 17.58 -1.97
CA ALA A 340 26.51 16.65 -3.07
C ALA A 340 25.15 15.96 -2.96
N LEU A 341 24.71 15.62 -1.73
CA LEU A 341 23.35 15.11 -1.49
C LEU A 341 22.32 16.16 -1.88
N ALA A 342 22.49 17.42 -1.47
CA ALA A 342 21.55 18.48 -1.81
C ALA A 342 21.49 18.73 -3.32
N ALA A 343 22.64 18.74 -4.01
CA ALA A 343 22.73 18.91 -5.45
C ALA A 343 22.02 17.80 -6.26
N SER A 344 21.93 16.60 -5.70
CA SER A 344 21.22 15.46 -6.32
C SER A 344 19.74 15.41 -5.93
N ALA A 345 19.41 15.60 -4.64
CA ALA A 345 18.06 15.44 -4.11
C ALA A 345 17.10 16.55 -4.56
N VAL A 346 17.54 17.83 -4.60
CA VAL A 346 16.66 18.96 -4.96
C VAL A 346 16.13 18.85 -6.39
N PRO A 347 16.98 18.65 -7.44
CA PRO A 347 16.47 18.39 -8.79
C PRO A 347 15.66 17.10 -8.85
N GLY A 348 16.08 16.05 -8.12
CA GLY A 348 15.39 14.77 -8.05
C GLY A 348 13.95 14.92 -7.54
N LEU A 349 13.72 15.65 -6.46
CA LEU A 349 12.38 15.95 -5.94
C LEU A 349 11.53 16.66 -6.98
N ARG A 350 12.05 17.70 -7.62
CA ARG A 350 11.31 18.49 -8.62
C ARG A 350 10.90 17.68 -9.86
N ILE A 351 11.79 16.81 -10.33
CA ILE A 351 11.53 15.97 -11.51
C ILE A 351 10.60 14.81 -11.15
N TYR A 352 10.92 14.05 -10.09
CA TYR A 352 10.20 12.84 -9.72
C TYR A 352 8.73 13.12 -9.38
N PHE A 353 8.47 14.18 -8.62
CA PHE A 353 7.12 14.52 -8.16
C PHE A 353 6.18 14.99 -9.28
N ALA A 354 6.70 15.46 -10.42
CA ALA A 354 5.88 15.70 -11.61
C ALA A 354 5.15 14.43 -12.10
N GLY A 355 5.74 13.26 -11.86
CA GLY A 355 5.14 11.97 -12.20
C GLY A 355 3.84 11.66 -11.45
N PHE A 356 3.64 12.24 -10.27
CA PHE A 356 2.42 11.99 -9.50
C PHE A 356 1.15 12.57 -10.13
N LEU A 357 1.26 13.58 -11.00
CA LEU A 357 0.14 14.10 -11.79
C LEU A 357 -0.46 13.01 -12.72
N ALA A 358 0.36 12.10 -13.21
CA ALA A 358 -0.09 10.95 -14.00
C ALA A 358 -0.37 9.73 -13.09
N ALA A 359 0.46 9.50 -12.07
CA ALA A 359 0.33 8.39 -11.14
C ALA A 359 -1.02 8.37 -10.42
N CYS A 360 -1.53 9.53 -9.99
CA CYS A 360 -2.83 9.63 -9.32
C CYS A 360 -3.96 9.13 -10.21
N ILE A 361 -3.94 9.44 -11.52
CA ILE A 361 -4.92 8.95 -12.49
C ILE A 361 -4.82 7.42 -12.62
N ASN A 362 -3.61 6.88 -12.71
CA ASN A 362 -3.36 5.45 -12.87
C ASN A 362 -3.82 4.64 -11.66
N ILE A 363 -3.50 5.11 -10.44
CA ILE A 363 -3.92 4.46 -9.18
C ILE A 363 -5.45 4.42 -9.10
N ILE A 364 -6.11 5.54 -9.39
CA ILE A 364 -7.56 5.63 -9.35
C ILE A 364 -8.20 4.79 -10.45
N ALA A 365 -7.68 4.82 -11.67
CA ALA A 365 -8.21 4.03 -12.78
C ALA A 365 -8.11 2.53 -12.51
N ALA A 366 -6.97 2.04 -11.99
CA ALA A 366 -6.79 0.64 -11.62
C ALA A 366 -7.81 0.19 -10.56
N ALA A 367 -7.98 0.98 -9.51
CA ALA A 367 -8.94 0.70 -8.44
C ALA A 367 -10.41 0.81 -8.94
N TYR A 368 -10.71 1.80 -9.80
CA TYR A 368 -12.02 1.97 -10.42
C TYR A 368 -12.43 0.74 -11.23
N PHE A 369 -11.57 0.28 -12.14
CA PHE A 369 -11.87 -0.90 -12.96
C PHE A 369 -12.02 -2.15 -12.11
N SER A 370 -11.19 -2.34 -11.09
CA SER A 370 -11.33 -3.45 -10.13
C SER A 370 -12.67 -3.40 -9.40
N ALA A 371 -13.06 -2.22 -8.89
CA ALA A 371 -14.31 -2.02 -8.17
C ALA A 371 -15.57 -2.13 -9.06
N ALA A 372 -15.45 -1.76 -10.34
CA ALA A 372 -16.52 -1.86 -11.33
C ALA A 372 -16.71 -3.27 -11.91
N GLY A 373 -15.97 -4.27 -11.42
CA GLY A 373 -16.04 -5.66 -11.91
C GLY A 373 -15.21 -5.93 -13.18
N GLN A 374 -14.37 -4.99 -13.60
CA GLN A 374 -13.47 -5.09 -14.76
C GLN A 374 -12.02 -5.34 -14.30
N ALA A 375 -11.83 -6.34 -13.44
CA ALA A 375 -10.55 -6.61 -12.75
C ALA A 375 -9.35 -6.74 -13.70
N SER A 376 -9.53 -7.31 -14.90
CA SER A 376 -8.46 -7.45 -15.90
C SER A 376 -7.87 -6.10 -16.33
N ARG A 377 -8.70 -5.07 -16.51
CA ARG A 377 -8.22 -3.73 -16.87
C ARG A 377 -7.43 -3.09 -15.74
N GLY A 378 -7.93 -3.18 -14.50
CA GLY A 378 -7.22 -2.72 -13.32
C GLY A 378 -5.87 -3.42 -13.14
N PHE A 379 -5.84 -4.73 -13.31
CA PHE A 379 -4.62 -5.54 -13.25
C PHE A 379 -3.60 -5.13 -14.33
N ILE A 380 -4.03 -4.97 -15.59
CA ILE A 380 -3.14 -4.56 -16.70
C ILE A 380 -2.52 -3.18 -16.42
N ILE A 381 -3.31 -2.20 -15.97
CA ILE A 381 -2.79 -0.87 -15.60
C ILE A 381 -1.72 -1.02 -14.51
N SER A 382 -2.02 -1.75 -13.44
CA SER A 382 -1.07 -1.94 -12.33
C SER A 382 0.19 -2.68 -12.77
N LEU A 383 0.07 -3.72 -13.61
CA LEU A 383 1.19 -4.50 -14.11
C LEU A 383 2.11 -3.67 -15.01
N VAL A 384 1.54 -2.90 -15.94
CA VAL A 384 2.30 -2.06 -16.87
C VAL A 384 3.06 -0.97 -16.10
N ARG A 385 2.37 -0.21 -15.23
CA ARG A 385 2.98 0.92 -14.52
C ARG A 385 4.04 0.50 -13.50
N SER A 386 3.90 -0.69 -12.92
CA SER A 386 4.68 -1.05 -11.74
C SER A 386 5.77 -2.08 -12.02
N ILE A 387 5.60 -2.96 -13.02
CA ILE A 387 6.55 -4.06 -13.29
C ILE A 387 7.09 -4.00 -14.70
N ILE A 388 6.24 -3.84 -15.73
CA ILE A 388 6.67 -3.98 -17.12
C ILE A 388 7.44 -2.75 -17.61
N ALA A 389 6.96 -1.53 -17.33
CA ALA A 389 7.54 -0.33 -17.89
C ALA A 389 8.76 0.18 -17.12
N ILE A 390 8.85 -0.08 -15.79
CA ILE A 390 9.93 0.48 -14.98
C ILE A 390 11.32 0.00 -15.43
N PRO A 391 11.63 -1.30 -15.57
CA PRO A 391 12.98 -1.72 -15.89
C PRO A 391 13.49 -1.18 -17.23
N PRO A 392 12.78 -1.33 -18.38
CA PRO A 392 13.29 -0.85 -19.67
C PRO A 392 13.44 0.67 -19.70
N VAL A 393 12.49 1.43 -19.10
CA VAL A 393 12.58 2.89 -19.05
C VAL A 393 13.72 3.35 -18.16
N LEU A 394 13.90 2.71 -16.97
CA LEU A 394 14.99 3.01 -16.06
C LEU A 394 16.36 2.78 -16.73
N PHE A 395 16.57 1.63 -17.34
CA PHE A 395 17.86 1.33 -17.98
C PHE A 395 18.11 2.24 -19.20
N ALA A 396 17.10 2.52 -20.02
CA ALA A 396 17.24 3.41 -21.18
C ALA A 396 17.57 4.84 -20.74
N LEU A 397 16.77 5.43 -19.83
CA LEU A 397 16.95 6.81 -19.41
C LEU A 397 18.22 6.98 -18.57
N SER A 398 18.58 6.03 -17.70
CA SER A 398 19.83 6.11 -16.94
C SER A 398 21.07 6.01 -17.82
N ALA A 399 21.04 5.22 -18.91
CA ALA A 399 22.13 5.13 -19.87
C ALA A 399 22.30 6.41 -20.68
N LEU A 400 21.20 7.11 -21.03
CA LEU A 400 21.23 8.33 -21.84
C LEU A 400 21.51 9.60 -21.01
N LEU A 401 20.95 9.71 -19.81
CA LEU A 401 20.92 10.94 -19.02
C LEU A 401 21.52 10.79 -17.60
N GLY A 402 22.12 9.64 -17.30
CA GLY A 402 22.71 9.36 -15.99
C GLY A 402 21.67 9.48 -14.85
N VAL A 403 22.05 10.16 -13.76
CA VAL A 403 21.20 10.35 -12.58
C VAL A 403 19.90 11.07 -12.90
N THR A 404 19.91 12.05 -13.77
CA THR A 404 18.70 12.76 -14.21
C THR A 404 17.71 11.80 -14.91
N GLY A 405 18.23 10.84 -15.68
CA GLY A 405 17.44 9.78 -16.29
C GLY A 405 16.73 8.89 -15.28
N VAL A 406 17.39 8.60 -14.15
CA VAL A 406 16.75 7.87 -13.05
C VAL A 406 15.58 8.65 -12.45
N TRP A 407 15.74 9.98 -12.23
CA TRP A 407 14.66 10.83 -11.73
C TRP A 407 13.49 10.95 -12.72
N LEU A 408 13.76 10.95 -14.02
CA LEU A 408 12.77 10.98 -15.09
C LEU A 408 12.05 9.64 -15.29
N THR A 409 12.57 8.54 -14.76
CA THR A 409 11.96 7.20 -14.95
C THR A 409 10.53 7.16 -14.44
N PHE A 410 10.27 7.61 -13.22
CA PHE A 410 8.92 7.58 -12.64
C PHE A 410 7.92 8.43 -13.45
N PRO A 411 8.18 9.72 -13.76
CA PRO A 411 7.30 10.51 -14.65
C PRO A 411 7.04 9.87 -16.00
N ALA A 412 8.07 9.32 -16.64
CA ALA A 412 7.94 8.72 -17.98
C ALA A 412 7.07 7.45 -17.94
N VAL A 413 7.30 6.56 -16.97
CA VAL A 413 6.51 5.34 -16.78
C VAL A 413 5.05 5.67 -16.46
N GLU A 414 4.81 6.62 -15.55
CA GLU A 414 3.45 7.00 -15.19
C GLU A 414 2.72 7.70 -16.33
N ALA A 415 3.41 8.48 -17.17
CA ALA A 415 2.82 9.07 -18.37
C ALA A 415 2.42 8.01 -19.40
N LEU A 416 3.27 7.00 -19.65
CA LEU A 416 2.94 5.86 -20.51
C LEU A 416 1.72 5.08 -20.00
N ALA A 417 1.70 4.77 -18.71
CA ALA A 417 0.57 4.10 -18.08
C ALA A 417 -0.70 4.95 -18.09
N CYS A 418 -0.57 6.28 -17.99
CA CYS A 418 -1.70 7.20 -18.05
C CYS A 418 -2.38 7.18 -19.42
N ALA A 419 -1.61 7.11 -20.50
CA ALA A 419 -2.16 6.94 -21.86
C ALA A 419 -3.00 5.65 -21.95
N LEU A 420 -2.55 4.54 -21.34
CA LEU A 420 -3.29 3.29 -21.28
C LEU A 420 -4.56 3.42 -20.41
N SER A 421 -4.45 4.07 -19.26
CA SER A 421 -5.58 4.31 -18.35
C SER A 421 -6.68 5.14 -19.03
N LEU A 422 -6.31 6.21 -19.70
CA LEU A 422 -7.23 7.06 -20.45
C LEU A 422 -7.87 6.28 -21.60
N LEU A 423 -7.11 5.47 -22.35
CA LEU A 423 -7.64 4.60 -23.40
C LEU A 423 -8.74 3.68 -22.89
N PHE A 424 -8.52 3.04 -21.72
CA PHE A 424 -9.52 2.15 -21.11
C PHE A 424 -10.75 2.92 -20.61
N ILE A 425 -10.56 4.12 -20.03
CA ILE A 425 -11.67 4.98 -19.60
C ILE A 425 -12.54 5.41 -20.79
N LEU A 426 -11.91 5.83 -21.89
CA LEU A 426 -12.61 6.28 -23.10
C LEU A 426 -13.34 5.15 -23.83
N ARG A 427 -12.79 3.92 -23.80
CA ARG A 427 -13.39 2.72 -24.42
C ARG A 427 -14.39 2.01 -23.51
N SER A 428 -14.63 2.49 -22.30
CA SER A 428 -15.70 1.94 -21.46
C SER A 428 -17.06 2.28 -22.08
N PRO A 429 -17.98 1.29 -22.21
CA PRO A 429 -19.29 1.53 -22.81
C PRO A 429 -19.99 2.70 -22.11
N LYS A 430 -20.70 3.53 -22.93
CA LYS A 430 -21.44 4.70 -22.43
C LYS A 430 -22.63 4.30 -21.59
#